data_58bd792ec50594d217e3be78d941d052
#
_entry.id   58bd792ec50594d217e3be78d941d052
#
_cell.length_a   1.000
_cell.length_b   1.000
_cell.length_c   1.000
_cell.angle_alpha   90.00
_cell.angle_beta   90.00
_cell.angle_gamma   90.00
#
_symmetry.space_group_name_H-M   'P 1'
#
loop_
_entity.id
_entity.type
_entity.pdbx_description
1 polymer ?
#
loop_
_entity_poly.entity_id
_entity_poly.type
_entity_poly.pdbx_seq_one_letter_code
_entity_poly.pdbx_strand_id
1 'polypeptide(L)'
;MAETAARSSGGGSFLDRRFRFAEHGTTLGRDTMAGVTTFIVMSYIIFVNPQILGFVGIEGLEAIGLPFDQVLAATCLVAGVMTIVMGLYTNMAYAIAPGLGLNAVVAFSLVAGEGLSFPAAMGLVVVEGIAVLILVLTGVRERIMD
;
A
#
# COMPACT_ATOMS: atom_id res chain seq x y z
N MET A 1 -33.39 -19.34 21.79
CA MET A 1 -32.75 -19.35 23.12
C MET A 1 -31.51 -20.20 23.06
N ALA A 2 -30.41 -19.78 22.45
CA ALA A 2 -29.09 -20.42 22.55
C ALA A 2 -28.02 -19.62 21.76
N GLU A 3 -27.90 -18.30 21.96
CA GLU A 3 -26.89 -17.47 21.29
C GLU A 3 -26.28 -16.43 22.23
N THR A 4 -26.12 -16.82 23.48
CA THR A 4 -25.57 -15.91 24.51
C THR A 4 -24.36 -16.53 25.25
N ALA A 5 -23.64 -17.44 24.63
CA ALA A 5 -22.54 -18.11 25.31
C ALA A 5 -21.23 -18.18 24.48
N ALA A 6 -20.74 -17.03 24.04
CA ALA A 6 -19.35 -16.92 23.60
C ALA A 6 -18.77 -15.52 23.87
N ARG A 7 -19.12 -14.95 25.02
CA ARG A 7 -18.25 -13.95 25.65
C ARG A 7 -17.13 -14.69 26.33
N SER A 8 -16.13 -15.15 25.58
CA SER A 8 -14.90 -15.64 26.17
C SER A 8 -14.18 -14.44 26.78
N SER A 9 -14.14 -14.45 28.08
CA SER A 9 -13.28 -13.68 28.96
C SER A 9 -11.80 -13.77 28.54
N GLY A 10 -11.38 -12.96 27.57
CA GLY A 10 -10.00 -12.69 27.30
C GLY A 10 -9.59 -11.47 28.10
N GLY A 11 -9.14 -11.69 29.35
CA GLY A 11 -8.55 -10.64 30.18
C GLY A 11 -7.41 -9.96 29.44
N GLY A 12 -7.40 -8.63 29.49
CA GLY A 12 -6.45 -7.63 29.03
C GLY A 12 -5.07 -8.06 28.51
N SER A 13 -5.01 -8.76 27.40
CA SER A 13 -3.77 -8.95 26.65
C SER A 13 -3.23 -7.58 26.25
N PHE A 14 -1.91 -7.39 26.29
CA PHE A 14 -1.24 -6.17 25.79
C PHE A 14 -1.76 -5.74 24.42
N LEU A 15 -2.09 -6.70 23.56
CA LEU A 15 -2.68 -6.47 22.25
C LEU A 15 -4.09 -5.88 22.33
N ASP A 16 -4.92 -6.35 23.25
CA ASP A 16 -6.30 -5.87 23.44
C ASP A 16 -6.32 -4.40 23.90
N ARG A 17 -5.39 -4.05 24.79
CA ARG A 17 -5.20 -2.66 25.26
C ARG A 17 -4.63 -1.74 24.17
N ARG A 18 -3.79 -2.25 23.26
CA ARG A 18 -3.14 -1.46 22.21
C ARG A 18 -4.06 -1.24 21.01
N PHE A 19 -4.80 -2.26 20.60
CA PHE A 19 -5.65 -2.24 19.39
C PHE A 19 -7.13 -1.99 19.68
N ARG A 20 -7.54 -1.90 20.96
CA ARG A 20 -8.90 -1.53 21.38
C ARG A 20 -9.99 -2.35 20.71
N PHE A 21 -9.81 -3.67 20.58
CA PHE A 21 -10.75 -4.55 19.88
C PHE A 21 -12.19 -4.42 20.38
N ALA A 22 -12.37 -4.21 21.70
CA ALA A 22 -13.68 -4.05 22.31
C ALA A 22 -14.40 -2.77 21.85
N GLU A 23 -13.70 -1.68 21.62
CA GLU A 23 -14.26 -0.41 21.15
C GLU A 23 -14.68 -0.49 19.68
N HIS A 24 -13.93 -1.23 18.88
CA HIS A 24 -14.21 -1.45 17.46
C HIS A 24 -15.17 -2.60 17.18
N GLY A 25 -15.68 -3.29 18.24
CA GLY A 25 -16.61 -4.41 18.10
C GLY A 25 -16.05 -5.60 17.33
N THR A 26 -14.72 -5.74 17.32
CA THR A 26 -13.99 -6.79 16.59
C THR A 26 -13.27 -7.74 17.54
N THR A 27 -12.65 -8.77 17.00
CA THR A 27 -11.83 -9.73 17.73
C THR A 27 -10.50 -9.92 17.00
N LEU A 28 -9.47 -10.32 17.72
CA LEU A 28 -8.15 -10.60 17.14
C LEU A 28 -8.23 -11.55 15.93
N GLY A 29 -9.10 -12.57 15.99
CA GLY A 29 -9.29 -13.52 14.89
C GLY A 29 -9.91 -12.87 13.65
N ARG A 30 -10.90 -11.99 13.83
CA ARG A 30 -11.52 -11.26 12.71
C ARG A 30 -10.56 -10.28 12.06
N ASP A 31 -9.79 -9.55 12.86
CA ASP A 31 -8.82 -8.58 12.35
C ASP A 31 -7.65 -9.27 11.66
N THR A 32 -7.19 -10.40 12.18
CA THR A 32 -6.17 -11.21 11.50
C THR A 32 -6.69 -11.73 10.15
N MET A 33 -7.92 -12.23 10.11
CA MET A 33 -8.54 -12.71 8.86
C MET A 33 -8.73 -11.57 7.85
N ALA A 34 -9.14 -10.38 8.30
CA ALA A 34 -9.24 -9.19 7.47
C ALA A 34 -7.86 -8.78 6.90
N GLY A 35 -6.82 -8.77 7.74
CA GLY A 35 -5.45 -8.47 7.32
C GLY A 35 -4.91 -9.48 6.30
N VAL A 36 -5.13 -10.77 6.51
CA VAL A 36 -4.75 -11.82 5.55
C VAL A 36 -5.51 -11.66 4.24
N THR A 37 -6.79 -11.37 4.29
CA THR A 37 -7.62 -11.16 3.09
C THR A 37 -7.11 -9.96 2.28
N THR A 38 -6.87 -8.82 2.92
CA THR A 38 -6.33 -7.63 2.25
C THR A 38 -4.93 -7.89 1.68
N PHE A 39 -4.09 -8.64 2.40
CA PHE A 39 -2.78 -9.04 1.91
C PHE A 39 -2.87 -9.92 0.66
N ILE A 40 -3.72 -10.95 0.65
CA ILE A 40 -3.89 -11.82 -0.51
C ILE A 40 -4.38 -11.03 -1.72
N VAL A 41 -5.36 -10.14 -1.53
CA VAL A 41 -5.89 -9.28 -2.61
C VAL A 41 -4.81 -8.35 -3.16
N MET A 42 -3.92 -7.84 -2.32
CA MET A 42 -2.86 -6.91 -2.73
C MET A 42 -1.57 -7.60 -3.19
N SER A 43 -1.39 -8.89 -2.90
CA SER A 43 -0.12 -9.60 -3.14
C SER A 43 0.28 -9.68 -4.61
N TYR A 44 -0.68 -9.62 -5.55
CA TYR A 44 -0.37 -9.61 -6.98
C TYR A 44 0.49 -8.41 -7.40
N ILE A 45 0.41 -7.28 -6.69
CA ILE A 45 1.16 -6.06 -6.96
C ILE A 45 2.67 -6.29 -6.82
N ILE A 46 3.08 -7.21 -5.94
CA ILE A 46 4.47 -7.60 -5.74
C ILE A 46 5.12 -8.01 -7.06
N PHE A 47 4.38 -8.71 -7.92
CA PHE A 47 4.86 -9.17 -9.21
C PHE A 47 4.55 -8.20 -10.35
N VAL A 48 3.36 -7.59 -10.35
CA VAL A 48 2.91 -6.70 -11.43
C VAL A 48 3.71 -5.38 -11.43
N ASN A 49 4.06 -4.86 -10.26
CA ASN A 49 4.84 -3.63 -10.17
C ASN A 49 6.23 -3.73 -10.84
N PRO A 50 7.06 -4.76 -10.55
CA PRO A 50 8.33 -4.94 -11.25
C PRO A 50 8.15 -5.24 -12.74
N GLN A 51 7.07 -5.89 -13.17
CA GLN A 51 6.80 -6.12 -14.60
C GLN A 51 6.57 -4.81 -15.35
N ILE A 52 5.80 -3.88 -14.74
CA ILE A 52 5.51 -2.57 -15.35
C ILE A 52 6.78 -1.71 -15.42
N LEU A 53 7.51 -1.58 -14.31
CA LEU A 53 8.70 -0.73 -14.24
C LEU A 53 9.93 -1.34 -14.93
N GLY A 54 9.94 -2.66 -15.09
CA GLY A 54 10.99 -3.38 -15.83
C GLY A 54 10.71 -3.56 -17.32
N PHE A 55 9.54 -3.13 -17.81
CA PHE A 55 9.07 -3.37 -19.19
C PHE A 55 9.17 -4.86 -19.61
N VAL A 56 8.92 -5.77 -18.66
CA VAL A 56 9.09 -7.21 -18.91
C VAL A 56 8.14 -7.68 -20.01
N GLY A 57 8.70 -8.30 -21.05
CA GLY A 57 7.96 -8.79 -22.21
C GLY A 57 7.60 -7.71 -23.25
N ILE A 58 8.19 -6.53 -23.18
CA ILE A 58 7.97 -5.46 -24.17
C ILE A 58 9.25 -5.30 -24.99
N GLU A 59 9.24 -5.83 -26.21
CA GLU A 59 10.41 -5.76 -27.12
C GLU A 59 10.88 -4.33 -27.32
N GLY A 60 12.18 -4.13 -27.19
CA GLY A 60 12.85 -2.83 -27.39
C GLY A 60 12.84 -1.89 -26.17
N LEU A 61 12.05 -2.13 -25.14
CA LEU A 61 12.02 -1.31 -23.93
C LEU A 61 12.67 -1.98 -22.70
N GLU A 62 12.93 -3.29 -22.75
CA GLU A 62 13.53 -4.04 -21.64
C GLU A 62 14.91 -3.49 -21.22
N ALA A 63 15.67 -2.98 -22.18
CA ALA A 63 17.02 -2.44 -21.94
C ALA A 63 17.01 -1.15 -21.09
N ILE A 64 15.92 -0.40 -21.09
CA ILE A 64 15.78 0.83 -20.32
C ILE A 64 15.01 0.60 -19.02
N GLY A 65 14.39 -0.58 -18.84
CA GLY A 65 13.63 -0.96 -17.66
C GLY A 65 14.49 -1.11 -16.41
N LEU A 66 13.85 -1.05 -15.26
CA LEU A 66 14.51 -1.33 -13.98
C LEU A 66 14.67 -2.84 -13.78
N PRO A 67 15.76 -3.31 -13.13
CA PRO A 67 15.95 -4.72 -12.81
C PRO A 67 14.78 -5.27 -11.97
N PHE A 68 14.17 -6.34 -12.43
CA PHE A 68 12.97 -6.94 -11.83
C PHE A 68 13.14 -7.28 -10.35
N ASP A 69 14.24 -7.93 -9.99
CA ASP A 69 14.58 -8.35 -8.63
C ASP A 69 14.74 -7.18 -7.66
N GLN A 70 15.34 -6.10 -8.10
CA GLN A 70 15.52 -4.89 -7.30
C GLN A 70 14.20 -4.17 -7.05
N VAL A 71 13.36 -4.05 -8.08
CA VAL A 71 12.02 -3.44 -7.94
C VAL A 71 11.13 -4.31 -7.07
N LEU A 72 11.20 -5.64 -7.21
CA LEU A 72 10.47 -6.57 -6.38
C LEU A 72 10.85 -6.43 -4.90
N ALA A 73 12.16 -6.44 -4.62
CA ALA A 73 12.65 -6.27 -3.24
C ALA A 73 12.24 -4.93 -2.64
N ALA A 74 12.39 -3.82 -3.40
CA ALA A 74 11.98 -2.49 -2.97
C ALA A 74 10.46 -2.42 -2.71
N THR A 75 9.65 -2.99 -3.61
CA THR A 75 8.19 -3.04 -3.47
C THR A 75 7.78 -3.78 -2.19
N CYS A 76 8.33 -4.97 -1.95
CA CYS A 76 8.05 -5.74 -0.74
C CYS A 76 8.44 -5.00 0.53
N LEU A 77 9.64 -4.39 0.54
CA LEU A 77 10.15 -3.70 1.71
C LEU A 77 9.31 -2.46 2.03
N VAL A 78 9.07 -1.61 1.03
CA VAL A 78 8.28 -0.38 1.23
C VAL A 78 6.84 -0.69 1.59
N ALA A 79 6.17 -1.61 0.87
CA ALA A 79 4.80 -2.01 1.16
C ALA A 79 4.67 -2.63 2.55
N GLY A 80 5.64 -3.47 2.95
CA GLY A 80 5.67 -4.09 4.28
C GLY A 80 5.82 -3.06 5.40
N VAL A 81 6.80 -2.16 5.30
CA VAL A 81 7.03 -1.10 6.29
C VAL A 81 5.81 -0.18 6.39
N MET A 82 5.27 0.28 5.25
CA MET A 82 4.12 1.19 5.24
C MET A 82 2.86 0.52 5.78
N THR A 83 2.64 -0.77 5.50
CA THR A 83 1.52 -1.54 6.06
C THR A 83 1.64 -1.65 7.58
N ILE A 84 2.83 -1.93 8.11
CA ILE A 84 3.06 -1.98 9.57
C ILE A 84 2.80 -0.62 10.20
N VAL A 85 3.36 0.46 9.63
CA VAL A 85 3.16 1.83 10.12
C VAL A 85 1.68 2.20 10.12
N MET A 86 0.98 1.91 9.03
CA MET A 86 -0.45 2.16 8.92
C MET A 86 -1.25 1.39 9.97
N GLY A 87 -1.00 0.09 10.14
CA GLY A 87 -1.66 -0.75 11.14
C GLY A 87 -1.43 -0.26 12.58
N LEU A 88 -0.21 0.17 12.89
CA LEU A 88 0.15 0.71 14.20
C LEU A 88 -0.46 2.09 14.46
N TYR A 89 -0.61 2.91 13.44
CA TYR A 89 -1.15 4.28 13.58
C TYR A 89 -2.68 4.29 13.61
N THR A 90 -3.32 3.58 12.70
CA THR A 90 -4.79 3.59 12.55
C THR A 90 -5.51 2.54 13.36
N ASN A 91 -4.81 1.52 13.87
CA ASN A 91 -5.38 0.32 14.48
C ASN A 91 -6.37 -0.44 13.56
N MET A 92 -6.13 -0.36 12.26
CA MET A 92 -6.97 -1.03 11.25
C MET A 92 -6.14 -2.02 10.44
N ALA A 93 -6.73 -3.16 10.09
CA ALA A 93 -6.10 -4.24 9.35
C ALA A 93 -6.10 -4.00 7.82
N TYR A 94 -5.46 -2.92 7.37
CA TYR A 94 -5.32 -2.60 5.95
C TYR A 94 -3.90 -2.82 5.46
N ALA A 95 -3.75 -3.48 4.30
CA ALA A 95 -2.49 -3.54 3.58
C ALA A 95 -2.36 -2.34 2.64
N ILE A 96 -1.16 -1.77 2.55
CA ILE A 96 -0.82 -0.67 1.64
C ILE A 96 0.13 -1.20 0.58
N ALA A 97 -0.13 -0.82 -0.66
CA ALA A 97 0.70 -1.17 -1.80
C ALA A 97 0.82 0.04 -2.76
N PRO A 98 1.86 0.09 -3.61
CA PRO A 98 2.01 1.15 -4.60
C PRO A 98 0.85 1.17 -5.60
N GLY A 99 0.48 2.37 -6.06
CA GLY A 99 -0.58 2.55 -7.05
C GLY A 99 -0.09 2.17 -8.45
N LEU A 100 -0.59 1.07 -9.01
CA LEU A 100 -0.18 0.57 -10.32
C LEU A 100 -0.45 1.57 -11.45
N GLY A 101 -1.54 2.36 -11.35
CA GLY A 101 -1.86 3.38 -12.34
C GLY A 101 -0.78 4.46 -12.45
N LEU A 102 -0.27 4.95 -11.33
CA LEU A 102 0.81 5.91 -11.30
C LEU A 102 2.11 5.32 -11.85
N ASN A 103 2.44 4.11 -11.46
CA ASN A 103 3.63 3.41 -11.97
C ASN A 103 3.56 3.18 -13.48
N ALA A 104 2.37 2.88 -14.02
CA ALA A 104 2.18 2.78 -15.46
C ALA A 104 2.39 4.13 -16.17
N VAL A 105 1.91 5.24 -15.61
CA VAL A 105 2.19 6.59 -16.15
C VAL A 105 3.69 6.88 -16.13
N VAL A 106 4.39 6.57 -15.04
CA VAL A 106 5.84 6.75 -14.96
C VAL A 106 6.57 5.92 -16.01
N ALA A 107 6.27 4.64 -16.13
CA ALA A 107 6.94 3.76 -17.08
C ALA A 107 6.62 4.12 -18.53
N PHE A 108 5.36 4.17 -18.91
CA PHE A 108 4.96 4.28 -20.31
C PHE A 108 4.90 5.73 -20.81
N SER A 109 4.41 6.68 -20.01
CA SER A 109 4.31 8.06 -20.46
C SER A 109 5.61 8.82 -20.29
N LEU A 110 6.22 8.78 -19.11
CA LEU A 110 7.39 9.59 -18.82
C LEU A 110 8.69 8.96 -19.35
N VAL A 111 8.91 7.67 -19.11
CA VAL A 111 10.15 7.01 -19.51
C VAL A 111 10.10 6.60 -20.98
N ALA A 112 9.10 5.82 -21.40
CA ALA A 112 9.02 5.33 -22.76
C ALA A 112 8.54 6.40 -23.76
N GLY A 113 7.60 7.27 -23.36
CA GLY A 113 7.01 8.29 -24.23
C GLY A 113 7.87 9.53 -24.36
N GLU A 114 8.27 10.15 -23.24
CA GLU A 114 9.03 11.39 -23.22
C GLU A 114 10.55 11.17 -23.16
N GLY A 115 11.01 9.91 -23.02
CA GLY A 115 12.42 9.58 -22.95
C GLY A 115 13.13 10.05 -21.69
N LEU A 116 12.39 10.29 -20.59
CA LEU A 116 13.00 10.65 -19.32
C LEU A 116 13.73 9.45 -18.71
N SER A 117 14.83 9.74 -18.01
CA SER A 117 15.48 8.72 -17.20
C SER A 117 14.61 8.33 -16.00
N PHE A 118 14.66 7.06 -15.55
CA PHE A 118 13.92 6.61 -14.36
C PHE A 118 14.17 7.47 -13.11
N PRO A 119 15.40 7.91 -12.79
CA PRO A 119 15.62 8.81 -11.65
C PRO A 119 14.85 10.12 -11.76
N ALA A 120 14.76 10.72 -12.95
CA ALA A 120 14.01 11.96 -13.17
C ALA A 120 12.50 11.72 -13.04
N ALA A 121 11.97 10.65 -13.63
CA ALA A 121 10.57 10.28 -13.53
C ALA A 121 10.17 9.95 -12.09
N MET A 122 10.99 9.23 -11.33
CA MET A 122 10.76 8.98 -9.90
C MET A 122 10.84 10.26 -9.07
N GLY A 123 11.69 11.22 -9.45
CA GLY A 123 11.72 12.54 -8.84
C GLY A 123 10.39 13.28 -8.96
N LEU A 124 9.70 13.18 -10.09
CA LEU A 124 8.36 13.74 -10.29
C LEU A 124 7.32 13.10 -9.36
N VAL A 125 7.39 11.78 -9.15
CA VAL A 125 6.51 11.08 -8.19
C VAL A 125 6.72 11.59 -6.76
N VAL A 126 7.95 11.87 -6.37
CA VAL A 126 8.24 12.45 -5.04
C VAL A 126 7.64 13.86 -4.92
N VAL A 127 7.78 14.70 -5.94
CA VAL A 127 7.18 16.04 -5.97
C VAL A 127 5.66 15.97 -5.89
N GLU A 128 5.05 15.05 -6.63
CA GLU A 128 3.61 14.79 -6.56
C GLU A 128 3.19 14.37 -5.15
N GLY A 129 3.89 13.41 -4.54
CA GLY A 129 3.61 12.96 -3.18
C GLY A 129 3.68 14.09 -2.15
N ILE A 130 4.67 14.98 -2.27
CA ILE A 130 4.79 16.17 -1.41
C ILE A 130 3.62 17.14 -1.66
N ALA A 131 3.24 17.38 -2.92
CA ALA A 131 2.13 18.25 -3.25
C ALA A 131 0.81 17.73 -2.68
N VAL A 132 0.55 16.42 -2.81
CA VAL A 132 -0.63 15.77 -2.22
C VAL A 132 -0.60 15.85 -0.70
N LEU A 133 0.55 15.65 -0.07
CA LEU A 133 0.70 15.78 1.38
C LEU A 133 0.35 17.19 1.86
N ILE A 134 0.88 18.22 1.20
CA ILE A 134 0.58 19.63 1.50
C ILE A 134 -0.93 19.88 1.34
N LEU A 135 -1.53 19.41 0.27
CA LEU A 135 -2.95 19.57 -0.02
C LEU A 135 -3.84 18.91 1.05
N VAL A 136 -3.44 17.74 1.55
CA VAL A 136 -4.15 17.04 2.63
C VAL A 136 -4.00 17.80 3.96
N LEU A 137 -2.79 18.26 4.29
CA LEU A 137 -2.51 18.99 5.54
C LEU A 137 -3.19 20.37 5.60
N THR A 138 -3.37 21.01 4.45
CA THR A 138 -4.07 22.33 4.37
C THR A 138 -5.59 22.23 4.43
N GLY A 139 -6.16 21.00 4.47
CA GLY A 139 -7.60 20.78 4.54
C GLY A 139 -8.37 21.15 3.26
N VAL A 140 -7.67 21.50 2.19
CA VAL A 140 -8.28 21.85 0.90
C VAL A 140 -9.11 20.68 0.33
N ARG A 141 -8.71 19.45 0.65
CA ARG A 141 -9.44 18.24 0.25
C ARG A 141 -10.90 18.24 0.72
N GLU A 142 -11.16 18.67 1.96
CA GLU A 142 -12.53 18.75 2.50
C GLU A 142 -13.37 19.78 1.75
N ARG A 143 -12.78 20.93 1.36
CA ARG A 143 -13.46 21.98 0.60
C ARG A 143 -13.77 21.63 -0.86
N ILE A 144 -13.04 20.70 -1.44
CA ILE A 144 -13.27 20.26 -2.84
C ILE A 144 -14.35 19.17 -2.90
N MET A 145 -14.57 18.44 -1.78
CA MET A 145 -15.53 17.33 -1.72
C MET A 145 -16.91 17.73 -1.19
N ASP A 146 -17.06 18.94 -0.67
CA ASP A 146 -18.34 19.60 -0.33
C ASP A 146 -18.84 20.45 -1.52
#